data_f78165a2e5f9ff3b699c1b2737a4796d
#
_entry.id   f78165a2e5f9ff3b699c1b2737a4796d
#
_cell.length_a   1.000
_cell.length_b   1.000
_cell.length_c   1.000
_cell.angle_alpha   90.00
_cell.angle_beta   90.00
_cell.angle_gamma   90.00
#
_symmetry.space_group_name_H-M   'P 1'
#
loop_
_entity.id
_entity.type
_entity.pdbx_description
1 polymer ?
#
loop_
_entity_poly.entity_id
_entity_poly.type
_entity_poly.pdbx_seq_one_letter_code
_entity_poly.pdbx_strand_id
1 'polypeptide(L)'
;MTVTERKALVKSYLGKTITIKIDRPIGYIHKKNYSLTHPINYGYIPGVLGGDGEELDVYLLGVDVPVSDYTGKIIGIVYRKNDVEDKLIMAPESVAFTQNEIKEQINFQEQYYETEIEALFQKSCGAVIFRKTSEGFEYLCLFQRWSQTYSVPKGHMEAFETEKETAQREIKEEIGISVDFVQGFRETVQYEIADGKLKTVVLFLAECRENITTDEKEIEKYEWLSSEKAKAILPYWYTPIIEKTENLLKQKGVCFNAKTKHF
;
A
#
# COMPACT_ATOMS: atom_id res chain seq x y z
N MET A 1 23.31 -22.65 -2.63
CA MET A 1 23.17 -21.15 -2.52
C MET A 1 22.89 -20.79 -1.07
N THR A 2 23.60 -19.83 -0.49
CA THR A 2 23.29 -19.31 0.86
C THR A 2 22.01 -18.46 0.85
N VAL A 3 21.40 -18.23 2.02
CA VAL A 3 20.21 -17.36 2.15
C VAL A 3 20.49 -15.95 1.62
N THR A 4 21.69 -15.42 1.87
CA THR A 4 22.09 -14.08 1.39
C THR A 4 22.22 -14.03 -0.12
N GLU A 5 22.84 -15.03 -0.75
CA GLU A 5 22.98 -15.13 -2.21
C GLU A 5 21.62 -15.30 -2.87
N ARG A 6 20.73 -16.12 -2.30
CA ARG A 6 19.37 -16.34 -2.78
C ARG A 6 18.56 -15.03 -2.79
N LYS A 7 18.55 -14.31 -1.66
CA LYS A 7 17.88 -13.02 -1.55
C LYS A 7 18.44 -11.97 -2.50
N ALA A 8 19.76 -11.91 -2.66
CA ALA A 8 20.42 -11.00 -3.60
C ALA A 8 20.02 -11.30 -5.06
N LEU A 9 19.96 -12.60 -5.42
CA LEU A 9 19.54 -13.04 -6.74
C LEU A 9 18.12 -12.54 -7.06
N VAL A 10 17.11 -12.90 -6.26
CA VAL A 10 15.72 -12.53 -6.54
C VAL A 10 15.54 -11.01 -6.49
N LYS A 11 16.22 -10.30 -5.57
CA LYS A 11 16.16 -8.83 -5.48
C LYS A 11 16.73 -8.14 -6.72
N SER A 12 17.71 -8.77 -7.38
CA SER A 12 18.28 -8.23 -8.62
C SER A 12 17.30 -8.15 -9.79
N TYR A 13 16.18 -8.88 -9.71
CA TYR A 13 15.14 -8.88 -10.75
C TYR A 13 14.04 -7.85 -10.49
N LEU A 14 13.86 -7.38 -9.26
CA LEU A 14 12.79 -6.44 -8.92
C LEU A 14 12.85 -5.18 -9.80
N GLY A 15 11.73 -4.86 -10.44
CA GLY A 15 11.60 -3.74 -11.37
C GLY A 15 12.07 -3.99 -12.80
N LYS A 16 12.72 -5.14 -13.10
CA LYS A 16 13.17 -5.48 -14.46
C LYS A 16 12.05 -6.08 -15.29
N THR A 17 12.05 -5.79 -16.58
CA THR A 17 11.22 -6.44 -17.60
C THR A 17 12.01 -7.62 -18.17
N ILE A 18 11.43 -8.83 -18.10
CA ILE A 18 12.06 -10.08 -18.56
C ILE A 18 11.01 -10.97 -19.24
N THR A 19 11.50 -12.02 -19.93
CA THR A 19 10.65 -13.07 -20.50
C THR A 19 10.76 -14.34 -19.66
N ILE A 20 9.60 -14.96 -19.37
CA ILE A 20 9.49 -16.24 -18.66
C ILE A 20 8.82 -17.29 -19.54
N LYS A 21 9.05 -18.57 -19.21
CA LYS A 21 8.31 -19.71 -19.74
C LYS A 21 7.23 -20.11 -18.75
N ILE A 22 6.05 -20.46 -19.26
CA ILE A 22 4.91 -20.93 -18.44
C ILE A 22 4.81 -22.45 -18.59
N ASP A 23 4.95 -23.15 -17.49
CA ASP A 23 4.81 -24.61 -17.40
C ASP A 23 3.50 -25.05 -16.73
N ARG A 24 2.88 -24.13 -15.97
CA ARG A 24 1.56 -24.30 -15.32
C ARG A 24 0.65 -23.12 -15.67
N PRO A 25 0.04 -23.15 -16.85
CA PRO A 25 -0.88 -22.09 -17.24
C PRO A 25 -2.16 -22.07 -16.36
N ILE A 26 -2.86 -20.95 -16.38
CA ILE A 26 -4.16 -20.84 -15.69
C ILE A 26 -5.07 -22.03 -16.06
N GLY A 27 -5.69 -22.64 -15.06
CA GLY A 27 -6.49 -23.88 -15.23
C GLY A 27 -5.68 -25.18 -15.19
N TYR A 28 -4.34 -25.12 -15.06
CA TYR A 28 -3.51 -26.31 -14.92
C TYR A 28 -3.88 -27.09 -13.65
N ILE A 29 -4.12 -28.43 -13.78
CA ILE A 29 -4.40 -29.31 -12.67
C ILE A 29 -3.11 -30.05 -12.27
N HIS A 30 -2.74 -29.92 -11.01
CA HIS A 30 -1.48 -30.49 -10.51
C HIS A 30 -1.50 -32.03 -10.55
N LYS A 31 -0.51 -32.66 -11.22
CA LYS A 31 -0.48 -34.11 -11.47
C LYS A 31 -0.49 -34.99 -10.22
N LYS A 32 0.00 -34.48 -9.08
CA LYS A 32 0.06 -35.20 -7.80
C LYS A 32 -1.06 -34.80 -6.84
N ASN A 33 -1.76 -33.70 -7.12
CA ASN A 33 -2.86 -33.20 -6.30
C ASN A 33 -3.97 -32.63 -7.21
N TYR A 34 -4.89 -33.49 -7.62
CA TYR A 34 -5.99 -33.14 -8.55
C TYR A 34 -6.97 -32.09 -8.01
N SER A 35 -6.94 -31.79 -6.72
CA SER A 35 -7.73 -30.71 -6.13
C SER A 35 -7.08 -29.34 -6.29
N LEU A 36 -5.80 -29.28 -6.66
CA LEU A 36 -5.07 -28.05 -6.87
C LEU A 36 -5.12 -27.63 -8.34
N THR A 37 -6.01 -26.70 -8.66
CA THR A 37 -6.06 -26.01 -9.95
C THR A 37 -5.36 -24.68 -9.82
N HIS A 38 -4.43 -24.36 -10.73
CA HIS A 38 -3.74 -23.08 -10.74
C HIS A 38 -4.70 -21.97 -11.21
N PRO A 39 -5.04 -20.99 -10.37
CA PRO A 39 -5.94 -19.90 -10.73
C PRO A 39 -5.24 -18.80 -11.54
N ILE A 40 -3.92 -18.84 -11.61
CA ILE A 40 -3.04 -17.89 -12.31
C ILE A 40 -2.00 -18.65 -13.12
N ASN A 41 -1.39 -17.99 -14.11
CA ASN A 41 -0.25 -18.53 -14.83
C ASN A 41 0.99 -18.60 -13.91
N TYR A 42 1.75 -19.69 -14.06
CA TYR A 42 2.97 -19.92 -13.29
C TYR A 42 4.04 -20.53 -14.18
N GLY A 43 5.28 -20.12 -13.96
CA GLY A 43 6.38 -20.56 -14.77
C GLY A 43 7.74 -20.24 -14.15
N TYR A 44 8.75 -20.08 -14.97
CA TYR A 44 10.13 -19.92 -14.52
C TYR A 44 10.96 -19.05 -15.47
N ILE A 45 12.12 -18.60 -15.00
CA ILE A 45 13.12 -17.89 -15.83
C ILE A 45 14.08 -18.92 -16.42
N PRO A 46 14.11 -19.12 -17.76
CA PRO A 46 14.99 -20.10 -18.37
C PRO A 46 16.46 -19.86 -18.04
N GLY A 47 17.14 -20.91 -17.57
CA GLY A 47 18.58 -20.89 -17.29
C GLY A 47 19.00 -20.14 -16.03
N VAL A 48 18.06 -19.68 -15.20
CA VAL A 48 18.34 -19.05 -13.91
C VAL A 48 17.94 -20.00 -12.78
N LEU A 49 18.92 -20.46 -12.00
CA LEU A 49 18.68 -21.42 -10.94
C LEU A 49 18.28 -20.73 -9.62
N GLY A 50 17.23 -21.21 -9.00
CA GLY A 50 16.77 -20.86 -7.67
C GLY A 50 17.57 -21.50 -6.54
N GLY A 51 17.08 -21.39 -5.32
CA GLY A 51 17.75 -21.93 -4.12
C GLY A 51 17.76 -23.44 -4.01
N ASP A 52 16.81 -24.11 -4.63
CA ASP A 52 16.68 -25.58 -4.70
C ASP A 52 17.47 -26.23 -5.84
N GLY A 53 18.05 -25.42 -6.74
CA GLY A 53 18.80 -25.87 -7.91
C GLY A 53 17.95 -26.08 -9.16
N GLU A 54 16.66 -25.89 -9.08
CA GLU A 54 15.74 -25.83 -10.23
C GLU A 54 15.65 -24.39 -10.77
N GLU A 55 14.99 -24.20 -11.90
CA GLU A 55 14.83 -22.87 -12.50
C GLU A 55 13.95 -21.97 -11.62
N LEU A 56 14.33 -20.69 -11.48
CA LEU A 56 13.69 -19.72 -10.60
C LEU A 56 12.25 -19.46 -10.99
N ASP A 57 11.35 -19.81 -10.11
CA ASP A 57 9.91 -19.76 -10.29
C ASP A 57 9.31 -18.34 -10.27
N VAL A 58 8.27 -18.14 -11.07
CA VAL A 58 7.58 -16.86 -11.25
C VAL A 58 6.05 -17.04 -11.30
N TYR A 59 5.32 -16.33 -10.45
CA TYR A 59 3.88 -16.14 -10.58
C TYR A 59 3.61 -15.01 -11.58
N LEU A 60 2.73 -15.24 -12.56
CA LEU A 60 2.30 -14.20 -13.51
C LEU A 60 0.88 -13.74 -13.15
N LEU A 61 0.76 -12.51 -12.65
CA LEU A 61 -0.50 -11.87 -12.27
C LEU A 61 -1.02 -10.94 -13.37
N GLY A 62 -2.33 -10.72 -13.41
CA GLY A 62 -2.97 -9.78 -14.34
C GLY A 62 -3.02 -10.25 -15.80
N VAL A 63 -2.86 -11.55 -16.03
CA VAL A 63 -3.03 -12.21 -17.34
C VAL A 63 -4.00 -13.37 -17.16
N ASP A 64 -5.28 -13.14 -17.48
CA ASP A 64 -6.40 -14.02 -17.15
C ASP A 64 -6.70 -15.07 -18.24
N VAL A 65 -5.75 -15.30 -19.15
CA VAL A 65 -5.80 -16.33 -20.18
C VAL A 65 -4.55 -17.21 -20.09
N PRO A 66 -4.65 -18.52 -20.43
CA PRO A 66 -3.47 -19.38 -20.47
C PRO A 66 -2.50 -18.95 -21.57
N VAL A 67 -1.22 -18.85 -21.21
CA VAL A 67 -0.11 -18.50 -22.12
C VAL A 67 1.03 -19.51 -22.01
N SER A 68 1.91 -19.57 -23.00
CA SER A 68 3.11 -20.46 -23.02
C SER A 68 4.38 -19.74 -22.57
N ASP A 69 4.41 -18.44 -22.72
CA ASP A 69 5.50 -17.54 -22.32
C ASP A 69 4.94 -16.14 -22.14
N TYR A 70 5.64 -15.29 -21.41
CA TYR A 70 5.23 -13.91 -21.20
C TYR A 70 6.42 -13.01 -20.99
N THR A 71 6.35 -11.80 -21.51
CA THR A 71 7.30 -10.71 -21.22
C THR A 71 6.59 -9.67 -20.39
N GLY A 72 7.09 -9.44 -19.17
CA GLY A 72 6.49 -8.50 -18.22
C GLY A 72 7.48 -8.01 -17.18
N LYS A 73 7.01 -7.14 -16.31
CA LYS A 73 7.81 -6.53 -15.25
C LYS A 73 7.75 -7.36 -13.97
N ILE A 74 8.89 -7.58 -13.33
CA ILE A 74 8.95 -8.15 -11.99
C ILE A 74 8.53 -7.06 -10.98
N ILE A 75 7.40 -7.29 -10.32
CA ILE A 75 6.75 -6.35 -9.42
C ILE A 75 6.80 -6.75 -7.95
N GLY A 76 7.28 -7.95 -7.65
CA GLY A 76 7.39 -8.44 -6.29
C GLY A 76 8.24 -9.68 -6.14
N ILE A 77 8.54 -10.00 -4.88
CA ILE A 77 9.32 -11.16 -4.46
C ILE A 77 8.59 -11.82 -3.30
N VAL A 78 8.53 -13.15 -3.31
CA VAL A 78 8.06 -13.97 -2.20
C VAL A 78 9.27 -14.65 -1.58
N TYR A 79 9.61 -14.25 -0.36
CA TYR A 79 10.64 -14.89 0.45
C TYR A 79 9.99 -15.99 1.30
N ARG A 80 10.35 -17.24 1.11
CA ARG A 80 9.92 -18.35 1.96
C ARG A 80 10.90 -18.56 3.11
N LYS A 81 10.47 -18.35 4.35
CA LYS A 81 11.32 -18.43 5.55
C LYS A 81 11.64 -19.87 5.96
N ASN A 82 10.71 -20.78 5.68
CA ASN A 82 10.79 -22.22 6.00
C ASN A 82 11.06 -23.10 4.76
N ASP A 83 11.56 -22.50 3.67
CA ASP A 83 11.92 -23.18 2.43
C ASP A 83 13.19 -22.56 1.82
N VAL A 84 13.78 -23.24 0.86
CA VAL A 84 14.96 -22.76 0.12
C VAL A 84 14.60 -22.08 -1.21
N GLU A 85 13.33 -22.06 -1.56
CA GLU A 85 12.80 -21.59 -2.83
C GLU A 85 12.06 -20.27 -2.67
N ASP A 86 12.74 -19.15 -2.99
CA ASP A 86 12.07 -17.86 -3.14
C ASP A 86 11.45 -17.76 -4.55
N LYS A 87 10.40 -16.95 -4.73
CA LYS A 87 9.70 -16.80 -6.00
C LYS A 87 9.57 -15.35 -6.41
N LEU A 88 9.42 -15.10 -7.70
CA LEU A 88 9.18 -13.79 -8.25
C LEU A 88 7.69 -13.60 -8.60
N ILE A 89 7.26 -12.37 -8.62
CA ILE A 89 5.95 -11.95 -9.09
C ILE A 89 6.13 -11.08 -10.32
N MET A 90 5.51 -11.47 -11.42
CA MET A 90 5.49 -10.73 -12.69
C MET A 90 4.09 -10.21 -12.96
N ALA A 91 4.00 -9.05 -13.61
CA ALA A 91 2.76 -8.52 -14.17
C ALA A 91 3.01 -7.77 -15.50
N PRO A 92 1.95 -7.48 -16.29
CA PRO A 92 2.04 -6.52 -17.39
C PRO A 92 2.56 -5.16 -16.89
N GLU A 93 3.35 -4.45 -17.69
CA GLU A 93 3.96 -3.16 -17.29
C GLU A 93 2.94 -2.10 -16.87
N SER A 94 1.72 -2.15 -17.42
CA SER A 94 0.64 -1.22 -17.10
C SER A 94 -0.14 -1.55 -15.83
N VAL A 95 0.16 -2.69 -15.18
CA VAL A 95 -0.60 -3.18 -14.02
C VAL A 95 0.28 -3.17 -12.78
N ALA A 96 -0.25 -2.58 -11.71
CA ALA A 96 0.38 -2.51 -10.41
C ALA A 96 -0.42 -3.34 -9.40
N PHE A 97 0.27 -4.17 -8.63
CA PHE A 97 -0.29 -4.91 -7.51
C PHE A 97 0.43 -4.52 -6.23
N THR A 98 -0.33 -4.21 -5.20
CA THR A 98 0.18 -4.02 -3.85
C THR A 98 0.57 -5.36 -3.21
N GLN A 99 1.33 -5.31 -2.12
CA GLN A 99 1.72 -6.50 -1.35
C GLN A 99 0.51 -7.38 -0.99
N ASN A 100 -0.61 -6.77 -0.62
CA ASN A 100 -1.81 -7.49 -0.20
C ASN A 100 -2.55 -8.15 -1.37
N GLU A 101 -2.70 -7.43 -2.49
CA GLU A 101 -3.28 -7.98 -3.71
C GLU A 101 -2.45 -9.16 -4.24
N ILE A 102 -1.12 -9.06 -4.17
CA ILE A 102 -0.21 -10.18 -4.47
C ILE A 102 -0.52 -11.36 -3.53
N LYS A 103 -0.53 -11.11 -2.21
CA LYS A 103 -0.76 -12.14 -1.19
C LYS A 103 -2.08 -12.88 -1.42
N GLU A 104 -3.15 -12.16 -1.73
CA GLU A 104 -4.45 -12.76 -2.01
C GLU A 104 -4.42 -13.69 -3.22
N GLN A 105 -3.80 -13.26 -4.33
CA GLN A 105 -3.76 -14.03 -5.57
C GLN A 105 -2.89 -15.29 -5.49
N ILE A 106 -1.78 -15.26 -4.73
CA ILE A 106 -0.90 -16.42 -4.59
C ILE A 106 -1.22 -17.30 -3.37
N ASN A 107 -2.21 -16.92 -2.54
CA ASN A 107 -2.56 -17.63 -1.31
C ASN A 107 -2.95 -19.11 -1.53
N PHE A 108 -3.44 -19.47 -2.73
CA PHE A 108 -3.77 -20.85 -3.07
C PHE A 108 -2.60 -21.81 -2.88
N GLN A 109 -1.35 -21.33 -3.03
CA GLN A 109 -0.11 -22.08 -2.84
C GLN A 109 0.68 -21.61 -1.62
N GLU A 110 0.79 -20.29 -1.41
CA GLU A 110 1.68 -19.74 -0.37
C GLU A 110 1.12 -19.87 1.06
N GLN A 111 -0.18 -20.20 1.25
CA GLN A 111 -0.76 -20.48 2.57
C GLN A 111 -0.07 -21.64 3.33
N TYR A 112 0.68 -22.48 2.64
CA TYR A 112 1.39 -23.63 3.22
C TYR A 112 2.82 -23.29 3.67
N TYR A 113 3.27 -22.05 3.48
CA TYR A 113 4.62 -21.57 3.78
C TYR A 113 4.60 -20.35 4.68
N GLU A 114 5.71 -20.14 5.39
CA GLU A 114 5.95 -18.87 6.10
C GLU A 114 6.57 -17.88 5.12
N THR A 115 5.75 -16.99 4.58
CA THR A 115 6.17 -16.07 3.53
C THR A 115 6.26 -14.64 3.99
N GLU A 116 7.21 -13.92 3.38
CA GLU A 116 7.32 -12.46 3.41
C GLU A 116 7.30 -11.96 1.97
N ILE A 117 6.44 -10.98 1.67
CA ILE A 117 6.31 -10.45 0.32
C ILE A 117 6.92 -9.05 0.27
N GLU A 118 7.83 -8.82 -0.66
CA GLU A 118 8.34 -7.51 -1.02
C GLU A 118 7.70 -7.07 -2.34
N ALA A 119 6.91 -5.99 -2.33
CA ALA A 119 6.26 -5.47 -3.53
C ALA A 119 6.90 -4.17 -4.00
N LEU A 120 6.92 -3.97 -5.32
CA LEU A 120 7.37 -2.73 -5.95
C LEU A 120 6.42 -1.57 -5.66
N PHE A 121 5.12 -1.87 -5.51
CA PHE A 121 4.07 -0.89 -5.21
C PHE A 121 3.61 -1.05 -3.77
N GLN A 122 3.53 0.08 -3.06
CA GLN A 122 3.01 0.13 -1.71
C GLN A 122 1.79 1.03 -1.65
N LYS A 123 0.81 0.66 -0.84
CA LYS A 123 -0.38 1.47 -0.60
C LYS A 123 -0.54 1.71 0.89
N SER A 124 -0.79 2.96 1.24
CA SER A 124 -1.16 3.39 2.59
C SER A 124 -2.47 4.16 2.53
N CYS A 125 -3.26 4.07 3.59
CA CYS A 125 -4.48 4.84 3.71
C CYS A 125 -4.50 5.59 5.05
N GLY A 126 -5.14 6.75 5.06
CA GLY A 126 -5.25 7.58 6.25
C GLY A 126 -6.19 8.77 6.03
N ALA A 127 -6.04 9.81 6.83
CA ALA A 127 -6.87 10.99 6.67
C ALA A 127 -6.14 12.28 7.02
N VAL A 128 -6.57 13.36 6.38
CA VAL A 128 -6.38 14.70 6.89
C VAL A 128 -7.40 14.92 8.00
N ILE A 129 -6.93 15.05 9.22
CA ILE A 129 -7.76 15.29 10.39
C ILE A 129 -7.77 16.78 10.67
N PHE A 130 -8.96 17.36 10.79
CA PHE A 130 -9.12 18.78 11.12
C PHE A 130 -9.96 19.00 12.36
N ARG A 131 -9.82 20.16 12.97
CA ARG A 131 -10.71 20.68 13.98
C ARG A 131 -11.12 22.12 13.66
N LYS A 132 -12.29 22.52 14.14
CA LYS A 132 -12.79 23.88 13.99
C LYS A 132 -12.38 24.72 15.20
N THR A 133 -11.91 25.94 14.95
CA THR A 133 -11.55 26.93 15.96
C THR A 133 -12.31 28.24 15.72
N SER A 134 -12.18 29.20 16.62
CA SER A 134 -12.73 30.57 16.43
C SER A 134 -12.08 31.29 15.24
N GLU A 135 -10.87 30.93 14.86
CA GLU A 135 -10.07 31.56 13.80
C GLU A 135 -10.16 30.82 12.46
N GLY A 136 -10.82 29.65 12.42
CA GLY A 136 -10.96 28.83 11.22
C GLY A 136 -10.74 27.35 11.47
N PHE A 137 -9.91 26.73 10.64
CA PHE A 137 -9.62 25.29 10.74
C PHE A 137 -8.15 25.07 11.04
N GLU A 138 -7.88 24.11 11.90
CA GLU A 138 -6.55 23.56 12.15
C GLU A 138 -6.48 22.11 11.72
N TYR A 139 -5.31 21.69 11.29
CA TYR A 139 -5.02 20.37 10.77
C TYR A 139 -4.02 19.65 11.69
N LEU A 140 -4.29 18.38 11.95
CA LEU A 140 -3.41 17.54 12.75
C LEU A 140 -2.19 17.13 11.96
N CYS A 141 -1.02 17.42 12.49
CA CYS A 141 0.27 17.01 11.96
C CYS A 141 1.00 16.15 13.02
N LEU A 142 1.42 14.95 12.64
CA LEU A 142 2.13 14.01 13.48
C LEU A 142 3.62 14.03 13.17
N PHE A 143 4.48 14.18 14.16
CA PHE A 143 5.92 14.03 13.99
C PHE A 143 6.32 12.58 14.25
N GLN A 144 6.71 11.90 13.19
CA GLN A 144 7.04 10.49 13.19
C GLN A 144 8.41 10.23 13.83
N ARG A 145 8.48 9.37 14.83
CA ARG A 145 9.71 9.07 15.60
C ARG A 145 10.83 8.52 14.73
N TRP A 146 10.53 7.59 13.84
CA TRP A 146 11.54 6.89 13.06
C TRP A 146 12.03 7.69 11.85
N SER A 147 11.15 8.34 11.12
CA SER A 147 11.50 9.13 9.95
C SER A 147 11.94 10.56 10.26
N GLN A 148 11.65 11.04 11.49
CA GLN A 148 11.91 12.42 11.92
C GLN A 148 11.27 13.45 10.96
N THR A 149 10.08 13.13 10.44
CA THR A 149 9.33 13.97 9.51
C THR A 149 7.89 14.13 9.97
N TYR A 150 7.25 15.23 9.54
CA TYR A 150 5.82 15.40 9.74
C TYR A 150 5.00 14.61 8.72
N SER A 151 3.87 14.08 9.17
CA SER A 151 2.90 13.33 8.37
C SER A 151 1.49 13.59 8.88
N VAL A 152 0.51 13.08 8.15
CA VAL A 152 -0.87 12.89 8.63
C VAL A 152 -1.05 11.44 9.10
N PRO A 153 -2.04 11.13 9.95
CA PRO A 153 -2.34 9.75 10.36
C PRO A 153 -2.58 8.85 9.15
N LYS A 154 -1.77 7.80 8.99
CA LYS A 154 -1.84 6.84 7.88
C LYS A 154 -0.91 5.66 8.09
N GLY A 155 -1.27 4.51 7.58
CA GLY A 155 -0.37 3.37 7.53
C GLY A 155 -0.69 2.41 6.40
N HIS A 156 -0.02 1.27 6.40
CA HIS A 156 -0.10 0.30 5.32
C HIS A 156 -1.44 -0.43 5.31
N MET A 157 -1.96 -0.61 4.11
CA MET A 157 -3.15 -1.41 3.90
C MET A 157 -2.85 -2.89 4.21
N GLU A 158 -3.65 -3.53 5.04
CA GLU A 158 -3.56 -4.95 5.32
C GLU A 158 -4.45 -5.80 4.39
N ALA A 159 -4.19 -7.12 4.33
CA ALA A 159 -4.95 -8.01 3.49
C ALA A 159 -6.44 -7.98 3.86
N PHE A 160 -7.29 -7.95 2.85
CA PHE A 160 -8.75 -7.92 2.94
C PHE A 160 -9.37 -6.62 3.50
N GLU A 161 -8.56 -5.61 3.79
CA GLU A 161 -9.09 -4.29 4.18
C GLU A 161 -9.49 -3.47 2.95
N THR A 162 -10.55 -2.70 3.09
CA THR A 162 -10.84 -1.58 2.20
C THR A 162 -9.98 -0.36 2.59
N GLU A 163 -9.84 0.60 1.69
CA GLU A 163 -9.11 1.86 1.97
C GLU A 163 -9.63 2.59 3.22
N LYS A 164 -10.95 2.53 3.45
CA LYS A 164 -11.56 3.17 4.64
C LYS A 164 -11.30 2.40 5.92
N GLU A 165 -11.34 1.08 5.87
CA GLU A 165 -11.02 0.23 7.03
C GLU A 165 -9.57 0.43 7.45
N THR A 166 -8.64 0.42 6.49
CA THR A 166 -7.23 0.75 6.77
C THR A 166 -7.10 2.13 7.41
N ALA A 167 -7.73 3.16 6.83
CA ALA A 167 -7.63 4.51 7.37
C ALA A 167 -8.23 4.62 8.78
N GLN A 168 -9.34 3.94 9.07
CA GLN A 168 -9.94 3.87 10.41
C GLN A 168 -9.02 3.18 11.42
N ARG A 169 -8.45 2.02 11.05
CA ARG A 169 -7.53 1.26 11.90
C ARG A 169 -6.30 2.09 12.24
N GLU A 170 -5.64 2.67 11.23
CA GLU A 170 -4.42 3.46 11.41
C GLU A 170 -4.64 4.73 12.25
N ILE A 171 -5.77 5.43 12.04
CA ILE A 171 -6.16 6.57 12.88
C ILE A 171 -6.35 6.11 14.33
N LYS A 172 -6.98 4.96 14.54
CA LYS A 172 -7.20 4.39 15.87
C LYS A 172 -5.89 4.00 16.54
N GLU A 173 -4.97 3.40 15.81
CA GLU A 173 -3.66 2.96 16.29
C GLU A 173 -2.74 4.14 16.60
N GLU A 174 -2.56 5.09 15.65
CA GLU A 174 -1.64 6.21 15.80
C GLU A 174 -2.12 7.29 16.77
N ILE A 175 -3.45 7.59 16.82
CA ILE A 175 -3.98 8.73 17.60
C ILE A 175 -5.18 8.40 18.50
N GLY A 176 -5.58 7.13 18.61
CA GLY A 176 -6.54 6.65 19.59
C GLY A 176 -8.00 7.01 19.37
N ILE A 177 -8.38 7.68 18.27
CA ILE A 177 -9.75 8.16 18.02
C ILE A 177 -10.45 7.35 16.93
N SER A 178 -11.77 7.43 16.89
CA SER A 178 -12.60 6.97 15.78
C SER A 178 -13.21 8.15 15.07
N VAL A 179 -13.28 8.13 13.74
CA VAL A 179 -13.75 9.28 12.95
C VAL A 179 -14.78 8.89 11.91
N ASP A 180 -15.65 9.83 11.58
CA ASP A 180 -16.52 9.75 10.41
C ASP A 180 -15.87 10.52 9.25
N PHE A 181 -15.67 9.84 8.12
CA PHE A 181 -15.10 10.49 6.94
C PHE A 181 -16.11 11.42 6.26
N VAL A 182 -15.62 12.58 5.88
CA VAL A 182 -16.39 13.54 5.09
C VAL A 182 -16.73 12.91 3.74
N GLN A 183 -18.02 12.78 3.45
CA GLN A 183 -18.49 12.17 2.21
C GLN A 183 -18.00 12.93 0.98
N GLY A 184 -17.55 12.19 -0.01
CA GLY A 184 -17.09 12.72 -1.29
C GLY A 184 -15.65 13.24 -1.30
N PHE A 185 -14.94 13.18 -0.16
CA PHE A 185 -13.50 13.49 -0.13
C PHE A 185 -12.67 12.21 -0.12
N ARG A 186 -11.92 12.00 -1.18
CA ARG A 186 -10.90 10.98 -1.34
C ARG A 186 -9.83 11.53 -2.28
N GLU A 187 -8.64 11.71 -1.76
CA GLU A 187 -7.49 12.22 -2.52
C GLU A 187 -6.38 11.20 -2.53
N THR A 188 -5.53 11.29 -3.54
CA THR A 188 -4.43 10.34 -3.70
C THR A 188 -3.15 11.10 -4.01
N VAL A 189 -2.07 10.71 -3.38
CA VAL A 189 -0.72 11.15 -3.70
C VAL A 189 0.15 9.94 -3.97
N GLN A 190 1.04 10.04 -4.96
CA GLN A 190 2.02 9.01 -5.29
C GLN A 190 3.40 9.61 -5.32
N TYR A 191 4.36 8.91 -4.74
CA TYR A 191 5.76 9.30 -4.72
C TYR A 191 6.68 8.08 -4.69
N GLU A 192 7.90 8.28 -5.14
CA GLU A 192 8.94 7.26 -5.10
C GLU A 192 9.56 7.22 -3.69
N ILE A 193 9.76 6.01 -3.19
CA ILE A 193 10.51 5.72 -1.97
C ILE A 193 11.81 4.99 -2.33
N ALA A 194 12.61 4.61 -1.33
CA ALA A 194 13.88 3.92 -1.55
C ALA A 194 13.76 2.72 -2.50
N ASP A 195 14.81 2.43 -3.23
CA ASP A 195 14.93 1.29 -4.16
C ASP A 195 13.96 1.34 -5.36
N GLY A 196 13.53 2.53 -5.80
CA GLY A 196 12.64 2.71 -6.96
C GLY A 196 11.21 2.22 -6.72
N LYS A 197 10.81 1.97 -5.47
CA LYS A 197 9.45 1.59 -5.12
C LYS A 197 8.53 2.81 -5.15
N LEU A 198 7.31 2.59 -5.62
CA LEU A 198 6.26 3.61 -5.64
C LEU A 198 5.31 3.43 -4.47
N LYS A 199 5.08 4.50 -3.72
CA LYS A 199 4.10 4.54 -2.64
C LYS A 199 2.91 5.39 -3.03
N THR A 200 1.73 4.80 -2.99
CA THR A 200 0.45 5.49 -3.13
C THR A 200 -0.15 5.69 -1.75
N VAL A 201 -0.53 6.92 -1.42
CA VAL A 201 -1.24 7.24 -0.19
C VAL A 201 -2.64 7.75 -0.54
N VAL A 202 -3.65 7.07 -0.02
CA VAL A 202 -5.07 7.48 -0.13
C VAL A 202 -5.45 8.20 1.15
N LEU A 203 -5.99 9.40 1.00
CA LEU A 203 -6.36 10.26 2.12
C LEU A 203 -7.83 10.62 2.08
N PHE A 204 -8.48 10.37 3.20
CA PHE A 204 -9.81 10.87 3.50
C PHE A 204 -9.74 12.17 4.30
N LEU A 205 -10.88 12.76 4.59
CA LEU A 205 -11.00 13.95 5.43
C LEU A 205 -11.91 13.63 6.60
N ALA A 206 -11.53 14.00 7.83
CA ALA A 206 -12.36 13.78 9.01
C ALA A 206 -12.20 14.90 10.04
N GLU A 207 -13.30 15.21 10.75
CA GLU A 207 -13.30 16.15 11.87
C GLU A 207 -12.93 15.43 13.18
N CYS A 208 -11.95 15.97 13.89
CA CYS A 208 -11.62 15.49 15.23
C CYS A 208 -12.58 16.10 16.26
N ARG A 209 -13.27 15.25 17.02
CA ARG A 209 -14.19 15.64 18.09
C ARG A 209 -13.81 15.05 19.45
N GLU A 210 -12.75 14.28 19.50
CA GLU A 210 -12.29 13.55 20.67
C GLU A 210 -10.89 14.01 21.08
N ASN A 211 -10.48 13.64 22.29
CA ASN A 211 -9.11 13.84 22.75
C ASN A 211 -8.18 12.81 22.09
N ILE A 212 -7.05 13.27 21.60
CA ILE A 212 -6.03 12.44 20.97
C ILE A 212 -5.15 11.80 22.00
N THR A 213 -4.87 10.51 21.82
CA THR A 213 -3.86 9.75 22.55
C THR A 213 -2.95 9.08 21.54
N THR A 214 -1.72 9.55 21.41
CA THR A 214 -0.77 9.02 20.44
C THR A 214 -0.10 7.72 20.90
N ASP A 215 0.21 6.83 19.95
CA ASP A 215 1.17 5.75 20.22
C ASP A 215 2.59 6.33 20.29
N GLU A 216 3.15 6.39 21.49
CA GLU A 216 4.48 6.94 21.75
C GLU A 216 5.62 6.15 21.09
N LYS A 217 5.37 4.93 20.60
CA LYS A 217 6.37 4.14 19.86
C LYS A 217 6.60 4.69 18.47
N GLU A 218 5.54 5.19 17.82
CA GLU A 218 5.56 5.68 16.45
C GLU A 218 5.55 7.21 16.38
N ILE A 219 4.75 7.85 17.23
CA ILE A 219 4.52 9.30 17.21
C ILE A 219 5.29 9.95 18.36
N GLU A 220 6.21 10.84 18.05
CA GLU A 220 6.98 11.58 19.05
C GLU A 220 6.20 12.77 19.60
N LYS A 221 5.48 13.48 18.74
CA LYS A 221 4.58 14.59 19.11
C LYS A 221 3.54 14.83 18.01
N TYR A 222 2.51 15.55 18.37
CA TYR A 222 1.53 16.06 17.41
C TYR A 222 1.29 17.56 17.58
N GLU A 223 0.89 18.21 16.52
CA GLU A 223 0.59 19.63 16.49
C GLU A 223 -0.70 19.92 15.71
N TRP A 224 -1.49 20.86 16.22
CA TRP A 224 -2.61 21.42 15.50
C TRP A 224 -2.19 22.72 14.84
N LEU A 225 -2.25 22.79 13.52
CA LEU A 225 -1.67 23.86 12.73
C LEU A 225 -2.67 24.45 11.74
N SER A 226 -2.57 25.77 11.54
CA SER A 226 -3.30 26.41 10.43
C SER A 226 -2.87 25.80 9.09
N SER A 227 -3.69 25.99 8.04
CA SER A 227 -3.40 25.53 6.67
C SER A 227 -2.00 25.95 6.20
N GLU A 228 -1.62 27.21 6.43
CA GLU A 228 -0.31 27.73 6.01
C GLU A 228 0.85 27.02 6.72
N LYS A 229 0.73 26.85 8.05
CA LYS A 229 1.77 26.16 8.83
C LYS A 229 1.83 24.68 8.50
N ALA A 230 0.70 24.02 8.32
CA ALA A 230 0.65 22.61 7.93
C ALA A 230 1.34 22.38 6.57
N LYS A 231 1.06 23.23 5.57
CA LYS A 231 1.73 23.18 4.25
C LYS A 231 3.24 23.44 4.33
N ALA A 232 3.69 24.23 5.30
CA ALA A 232 5.10 24.54 5.45
C ALA A 232 5.93 23.41 6.07
N ILE A 233 5.32 22.55 6.91
CA ILE A 233 6.03 21.48 7.62
C ILE A 233 5.79 20.09 7.03
N LEU A 234 4.61 19.85 6.45
CA LEU A 234 4.32 18.59 5.77
C LEU A 234 5.12 18.50 4.46
N PRO A 235 5.51 17.30 4.03
CA PRO A 235 6.06 17.09 2.70
C PRO A 235 5.23 17.76 1.60
N TYR A 236 5.88 18.33 0.61
CA TYR A 236 5.28 19.20 -0.42
C TYR A 236 4.11 18.55 -1.17
N TRP A 237 4.08 17.23 -1.30
CA TRP A 237 2.99 16.49 -1.95
C TRP A 237 1.67 16.53 -1.18
N TYR A 238 1.67 16.90 0.11
CA TYR A 238 0.44 17.14 0.87
C TYR A 238 -0.19 18.52 0.59
N THR A 239 0.59 19.48 0.08
CA THR A 239 0.12 20.86 -0.17
C THR A 239 -1.17 20.92 -0.99
N PRO A 240 -1.30 20.25 -2.16
CA PRO A 240 -2.54 20.27 -2.93
C PRO A 240 -3.73 19.68 -2.18
N ILE A 241 -3.48 18.69 -1.32
CA ILE A 241 -4.53 18.02 -0.54
C ILE A 241 -5.04 18.95 0.56
N ILE A 242 -4.14 19.61 1.30
CA ILE A 242 -4.52 20.61 2.32
C ILE A 242 -5.32 21.76 1.68
N GLU A 243 -4.91 22.24 0.50
CA GLU A 243 -5.66 23.28 -0.23
C GLU A 243 -7.06 22.83 -0.64
N LYS A 244 -7.23 21.61 -1.12
CA LYS A 244 -8.54 21.03 -1.43
C LYS A 244 -9.40 20.89 -0.18
N THR A 245 -8.84 20.44 0.95
CA THR A 245 -9.59 20.36 2.22
C THR A 245 -10.03 21.74 2.68
N GLU A 246 -9.14 22.71 2.65
CA GLU A 246 -9.46 24.10 3.03
C GLU A 246 -10.60 24.68 2.20
N ASN A 247 -10.54 24.51 0.88
CA ASN A 247 -11.59 24.97 -0.04
C ASN A 247 -12.93 24.28 0.24
N LEU A 248 -12.93 22.96 0.44
CA LEU A 248 -14.15 22.21 0.76
C LEU A 248 -14.76 22.65 2.08
N LEU A 249 -13.95 22.86 3.12
CA LEU A 249 -14.41 23.28 4.45
C LEU A 249 -14.97 24.71 4.42
N LYS A 250 -14.34 25.63 3.68
CA LYS A 250 -14.86 26.99 3.47
C LYS A 250 -16.20 26.96 2.76
N GLN A 251 -16.37 26.17 1.70
CA GLN A 251 -17.64 26.03 0.98
C GLN A 251 -18.76 25.48 1.88
N LYS A 252 -18.46 24.41 2.66
CA LYS A 252 -19.42 23.84 3.61
C LYS A 252 -19.74 24.80 4.77
N GLY A 253 -18.78 25.59 5.23
CA GLY A 253 -18.97 26.64 6.25
C GLY A 253 -19.91 27.75 5.81
N VAL A 254 -19.86 28.14 4.54
CA VAL A 254 -20.80 29.12 3.96
C VAL A 254 -22.23 28.58 3.91
N CYS A 255 -22.41 27.27 3.59
CA CYS A 255 -23.73 26.64 3.62
C CYS A 255 -24.37 26.57 5.04
N PHE A 256 -23.55 26.41 6.08
CA PHE A 256 -24.05 26.35 7.46
C PHE A 256 -24.48 27.72 7.99
N ASN A 257 -23.85 28.82 7.59
CA ASN A 257 -24.24 30.19 7.97
C ASN A 257 -25.48 30.72 7.21
N ALA A 258 -25.79 30.14 6.04
CA ALA A 258 -26.97 30.50 5.26
C ALA A 258 -28.28 29.90 5.81
N LYS A 259 -28.20 28.82 6.60
CA LYS A 259 -29.38 28.16 7.20
C LYS A 259 -29.78 28.69 8.58
N THR A 260 -29.03 29.62 9.18
CA THR A 260 -29.31 30.21 10.49
C THR A 260 -29.93 31.62 10.41
N LYS A 261 -30.36 32.06 9.22
CA LYS A 261 -31.14 33.27 9.05
C LYS A 261 -32.50 32.96 8.43
N HIS A 262 -33.34 32.27 9.15
CA HIS A 262 -34.80 32.38 9.01
C HIS A 262 -35.47 31.96 10.32
N PHE A 263 -35.93 33.03 11.05
CA PHE A 263 -36.87 33.11 12.16
C PHE A 263 -36.45 32.57 13.52
#